data_f4ab12c8471f0a2cf93c1a94175b3ec4
#
_entry.id   f4ab12c8471f0a2cf93c1a94175b3ec4
#
_cell.length_a   1.000
_cell.length_b   1.000
_cell.length_c   1.000
_cell.angle_alpha   90.00
_cell.angle_beta   90.00
_cell.angle_gamma   90.00
#
_symmetry.space_group_name_H-M   'P 1'
#
loop_
_entity.id
_entity.type
_entity.pdbx_description
1 polymer ?
#
loop_
_entity_poly.entity_id
_entity_poly.type
_entity_poly.pdbx_seq_one_letter_code
_entity_poly.pdbx_strand_id
1 'polypeptide(L)'
;MYYYIIVLFYNLSMNYIITKRGGFNVMDFENLKKYDPEVMNIIEKETNRQREHIELIASENFVTPQVMEAMGSQLTNKYAEGYPGKRYYGGCEYVDMVEDLARNRLKKLFGAEHANVQPHSGSNANLGVYFAVLKPGDKVLGMNLSQGGHLTHGSPVNISGTYFNFAAYGVDKETETIDYDKVREIAIKEQPKLIVAGASAYPRIIDFVKFKEIADEVGAYLMVDMAHIAGLVAAGLHPSPVPYADFVTTTTHKTLRGPRGGAILCKEKYAKKIDKAIFPGIQGGPLMHVIAAKAVSFGEALQDDFKVYQNQIVKNAKALADSLMEKGFRLVSGGTDNHLILLDVRNRGLTGKKAEDLLEAVNVTTNKNTIPFDPESPFITSGIRIGTPAVTTRGMKEAEMKEIAEIMDLALDENNDREEVKGKVLELCSRFPLYK
;
A
#
# COMPACT_ATOMS: atom_id res chain seq x y z
N MET A 1 -41.99 -16.61 43.52
CA MET A 1 -41.59 -15.22 43.14
C MET A 1 -40.12 -15.10 42.73
N TYR A 2 -39.16 -15.80 43.32
CA TYR A 2 -37.74 -15.76 42.95
C TYR A 2 -37.42 -16.42 41.59
N TYR A 3 -38.15 -17.41 41.14
CA TYR A 3 -37.93 -18.11 39.86
C TYR A 3 -38.33 -17.24 38.63
N TYR A 4 -39.29 -16.36 38.77
CA TYR A 4 -39.72 -15.47 37.69
C TYR A 4 -38.75 -14.30 37.46
N ILE A 5 -38.03 -13.85 38.47
CA ILE A 5 -37.05 -12.76 38.38
C ILE A 5 -35.77 -13.25 37.69
N ILE A 6 -35.32 -14.48 37.96
CA ILE A 6 -34.13 -15.06 37.31
C ILE A 6 -34.38 -15.34 35.83
N VAL A 7 -35.56 -15.79 35.43
CA VAL A 7 -35.94 -16.01 34.03
C VAL A 7 -36.07 -14.68 33.27
N LEU A 8 -36.54 -13.61 33.90
CA LEU A 8 -36.59 -12.28 33.29
C LEU A 8 -35.19 -11.67 33.09
N PHE A 9 -34.29 -11.82 34.05
CA PHE A 9 -32.92 -11.37 33.93
C PHE A 9 -32.12 -12.18 32.87
N TYR A 10 -32.36 -13.47 32.77
CA TYR A 10 -31.73 -14.34 31.74
C TYR A 10 -32.27 -14.01 30.34
N ASN A 11 -33.55 -13.74 30.18
CA ASN A 11 -34.12 -13.32 28.89
C ASN A 11 -33.76 -11.88 28.52
N LEU A 12 -33.60 -10.97 29.46
CA LEU A 12 -33.13 -9.60 29.20
C LEU A 12 -31.64 -9.57 28.82
N SER A 13 -30.80 -10.40 29.46
CA SER A 13 -29.40 -10.52 29.09
C SER A 13 -29.20 -11.28 27.78
N MET A 14 -29.98 -12.32 27.49
CA MET A 14 -29.95 -13.02 26.19
C MET A 14 -30.49 -12.14 25.06
N ASN A 15 -31.55 -11.37 25.26
CA ASN A 15 -32.02 -10.42 24.23
C ASN A 15 -31.04 -9.26 24.02
N TYR A 16 -30.33 -8.81 25.07
CA TYR A 16 -29.29 -7.82 24.95
C TYR A 16 -28.04 -8.37 24.21
N ILE A 17 -27.77 -9.68 24.32
CA ILE A 17 -26.70 -10.38 23.59
C ILE A 17 -27.13 -10.72 22.15
N ILE A 18 -28.40 -11.04 21.91
CA ILE A 18 -28.92 -11.39 20.57
C ILE A 18 -29.12 -10.14 19.70
N THR A 19 -29.49 -8.99 20.28
CA THR A 19 -29.60 -7.72 19.55
C THR A 19 -28.23 -7.09 19.23
N LYS A 20 -27.12 -7.55 19.83
CA LYS A 20 -25.75 -7.16 19.47
C LYS A 20 -25.03 -8.12 18.52
N ARG A 21 -25.69 -9.16 18.01
CA ARG A 21 -25.18 -10.03 16.95
C ARG A 21 -25.79 -9.68 15.59
N GLY A 22 -25.50 -8.48 15.11
CA GLY A 22 -25.97 -8.10 13.79
C GLY A 22 -25.52 -6.71 13.41
N GLY A 23 -24.41 -6.65 12.68
CA GLY A 23 -23.92 -5.44 12.05
C GLY A 23 -22.62 -4.95 12.69
N PHE A 24 -21.56 -4.95 11.91
CA PHE A 24 -20.38 -4.15 12.19
C PHE A 24 -20.85 -2.70 12.31
N ASN A 25 -20.96 -2.17 13.53
CA ASN A 25 -21.21 -0.76 13.71
C ASN A 25 -20.03 0.00 13.07
N VAL A 26 -20.29 0.57 11.90
CA VAL A 26 -19.55 1.73 11.40
C VAL A 26 -19.44 2.68 12.59
N MET A 27 -18.27 3.29 12.81
CA MET A 27 -18.03 4.23 13.92
C MET A 27 -19.29 5.07 14.19
N ASP A 28 -19.68 5.15 15.46
CA ASP A 28 -20.77 6.04 15.88
C ASP A 28 -20.29 7.50 15.78
N PHE A 29 -20.71 8.19 14.73
CA PHE A 29 -20.37 9.58 14.46
C PHE A 29 -21.38 10.58 15.06
N GLU A 30 -22.20 10.19 16.04
CA GLU A 30 -23.27 11.05 16.61
C GLU A 30 -22.73 12.39 17.14
N ASN A 31 -21.55 12.40 17.76
CA ASN A 31 -20.92 13.64 18.19
C ASN A 31 -20.53 14.52 17.02
N LEU A 32 -19.88 13.96 15.99
CA LEU A 32 -19.46 14.70 14.82
C LEU A 32 -20.67 15.26 14.06
N LYS A 33 -21.69 14.44 13.86
CA LYS A 33 -22.95 14.85 13.22
C LYS A 33 -23.62 16.01 13.93
N LYS A 34 -23.54 16.04 15.26
CA LYS A 34 -24.12 17.11 16.08
C LYS A 34 -23.30 18.41 16.02
N TYR A 35 -21.95 18.32 16.06
CA TYR A 35 -21.08 19.48 16.25
C TYR A 35 -20.48 20.02 14.95
N ASP A 36 -20.30 19.17 13.94
CA ASP A 36 -19.78 19.53 12.62
C ASP A 36 -20.46 18.75 11.50
N PRO A 37 -21.73 19.11 11.19
CA PRO A 37 -22.49 18.42 10.16
C PRO A 37 -21.89 18.59 8.75
N GLU A 38 -21.10 19.62 8.50
CA GLU A 38 -20.43 19.83 7.20
C GLU A 38 -19.35 18.76 6.97
N VAL A 39 -18.48 18.53 7.95
CA VAL A 39 -17.47 17.46 7.90
C VAL A 39 -18.14 16.11 7.83
N MET A 40 -19.20 15.88 8.64
CA MET A 40 -19.95 14.61 8.60
C MET A 40 -20.53 14.33 7.22
N ASN A 41 -21.17 15.31 6.58
CA ASN A 41 -21.70 15.18 5.22
C ASN A 41 -20.63 14.81 4.19
N ILE A 42 -19.40 15.35 4.33
CA ILE A 42 -18.27 15.01 3.44
C ILE A 42 -17.84 13.55 3.65
N ILE A 43 -17.76 13.11 4.90
CA ILE A 43 -17.44 11.70 5.24
C ILE A 43 -18.51 10.76 4.69
N GLU A 44 -19.79 11.11 4.81
CA GLU A 44 -20.89 10.30 4.25
C GLU A 44 -20.82 10.21 2.72
N LYS A 45 -20.49 11.30 2.03
CA LYS A 45 -20.30 11.30 0.57
C LYS A 45 -19.14 10.39 0.16
N GLU A 46 -17.99 10.48 0.85
CA GLU A 46 -16.85 9.60 0.57
C GLU A 46 -17.19 8.13 0.88
N THR A 47 -17.89 7.87 1.97
CA THR A 47 -18.36 6.51 2.32
C THR A 47 -19.26 5.93 1.22
N ASN A 48 -20.17 6.74 0.67
CA ASN A 48 -21.04 6.32 -0.42
C ASN A 48 -20.25 6.12 -1.72
N ARG A 49 -19.29 7.01 -2.04
CA ARG A 49 -18.38 6.80 -3.17
C ARG A 49 -17.68 5.45 -3.05
N GLN A 50 -17.10 5.12 -1.91
CA GLN A 50 -16.43 3.83 -1.70
C GLN A 50 -17.38 2.64 -1.85
N ARG A 51 -18.63 2.76 -1.43
CA ARG A 51 -19.65 1.72 -1.59
C ARG A 51 -20.04 1.48 -3.05
N GLU A 52 -20.12 2.54 -3.85
CA GLU A 52 -20.68 2.57 -5.20
C GLU A 52 -19.61 2.44 -6.29
N HIS A 53 -18.32 2.51 -5.96
CA HIS A 53 -17.22 2.41 -6.90
C HIS A 53 -16.52 1.06 -6.83
N ILE A 54 -16.04 0.58 -7.98
CA ILE A 54 -15.04 -0.49 -8.07
C ILE A 54 -13.67 0.17 -7.90
N GLU A 55 -13.03 -0.03 -6.75
CA GLU A 55 -11.72 0.51 -6.42
C GLU A 55 -10.62 -0.38 -6.97
N LEU A 56 -9.91 0.08 -8.00
CA LEU A 56 -8.81 -0.63 -8.65
C LEU A 56 -7.46 0.11 -8.53
N ILE A 57 -7.36 1.20 -7.78
CA ILE A 57 -6.06 1.81 -7.53
C ILE A 57 -5.18 0.80 -6.77
N ALA A 58 -4.08 0.36 -7.38
CA ALA A 58 -3.22 -0.71 -6.87
C ALA A 58 -2.59 -0.42 -5.49
N SER A 59 -2.55 0.86 -5.09
CA SER A 59 -2.01 1.32 -3.81
C SER A 59 -3.08 1.60 -2.76
N GLU A 60 -4.35 1.30 -3.03
CA GLU A 60 -5.46 1.49 -2.09
C GLU A 60 -5.99 0.17 -1.54
N ASN A 61 -6.58 0.25 -0.36
CA ASN A 61 -7.20 -0.87 0.33
C ASN A 61 -8.21 -0.37 1.37
N PHE A 62 -9.09 -1.24 1.82
CA PHE A 62 -10.01 -0.98 2.91
C PHE A 62 -9.48 -1.63 4.18
N VAL A 63 -9.26 -0.83 5.22
CA VAL A 63 -8.81 -1.32 6.53
C VAL A 63 -9.97 -1.95 7.30
N THR A 64 -9.63 -2.79 8.27
CA THR A 64 -10.63 -3.41 9.16
C THR A 64 -11.21 -2.39 10.14
N PRO A 65 -12.42 -2.63 10.69
CA PRO A 65 -12.99 -1.78 11.74
C PRO A 65 -12.06 -1.59 12.92
N GLN A 66 -11.33 -2.62 13.35
CA GLN A 66 -10.40 -2.56 14.48
C GLN A 66 -9.24 -1.59 14.23
N VAL A 67 -8.76 -1.50 12.99
CA VAL A 67 -7.74 -0.51 12.60
C VAL A 67 -8.30 0.90 12.68
N MET A 68 -9.56 1.12 12.23
CA MET A 68 -10.22 2.44 12.33
C MET A 68 -10.48 2.83 13.79
N GLU A 69 -10.93 1.90 14.64
CA GLU A 69 -11.13 2.14 16.07
C GLU A 69 -9.83 2.57 16.77
N ALA A 70 -8.73 1.90 16.45
CA ALA A 70 -7.42 2.29 16.99
C ALA A 70 -6.98 3.69 16.53
N MET A 71 -7.27 4.05 15.27
CA MET A 71 -7.01 5.38 14.72
C MET A 71 -7.81 6.49 15.42
N GLY A 72 -9.05 6.22 15.83
CA GLY A 72 -9.92 7.16 16.53
C GLY A 72 -9.74 7.16 18.05
N SER A 73 -8.71 6.50 18.61
CA SER A 73 -8.51 6.36 20.03
C SER A 73 -7.92 7.59 20.71
N GLN A 74 -8.01 7.64 22.04
CA GLN A 74 -7.45 8.71 22.90
C GLN A 74 -5.91 8.81 22.81
N LEU A 75 -5.25 7.85 22.19
CA LEU A 75 -3.80 7.90 21.95
C LEU A 75 -3.38 9.08 21.04
N THR A 76 -4.33 9.67 20.30
CA THR A 76 -4.13 10.91 19.55
C THR A 76 -3.70 12.09 20.42
N ASN A 77 -4.06 12.08 21.73
CA ASN A 77 -3.77 13.18 22.65
C ASN A 77 -2.34 13.14 23.19
N LYS A 78 -1.60 12.02 23.03
CA LYS A 78 -0.34 11.81 23.74
C LYS A 78 0.88 12.25 22.93
N TYR A 79 1.64 13.19 23.47
CA TYR A 79 2.94 13.60 22.94
C TYR A 79 4.04 12.68 23.46
N ALA A 80 4.82 12.04 22.56
CA ALA A 80 5.75 10.95 22.92
C ALA A 80 7.08 11.02 22.14
N GLU A 81 7.70 12.20 22.04
CA GLU A 81 9.05 12.33 21.43
C GLU A 81 10.07 11.42 22.09
N GLY A 82 10.94 10.84 21.28
CA GLY A 82 11.88 9.81 21.69
C GLY A 82 11.39 8.39 21.36
N TYR A 83 11.85 7.43 22.11
CA TYR A 83 11.56 5.99 21.90
C TYR A 83 11.15 5.34 23.23
N PRO A 84 10.52 4.14 23.21
CA PRO A 84 10.13 3.43 24.43
C PRO A 84 11.25 3.38 25.46
N GLY A 85 10.93 3.74 26.72
CA GLY A 85 11.89 3.85 27.84
C GLY A 85 12.86 5.01 27.77
N LYS A 86 12.82 5.85 26.71
CA LYS A 86 13.70 7.03 26.51
C LYS A 86 12.93 8.19 25.91
N ARG A 87 11.80 8.55 26.52
CA ARG A 87 10.95 9.68 26.06
C ARG A 87 11.43 11.00 26.68
N TYR A 88 11.15 12.06 25.95
CA TYR A 88 11.37 13.45 26.45
C TYR A 88 10.22 13.94 27.32
N TYR A 89 9.09 13.24 27.37
CA TYR A 89 7.88 13.60 28.10
C TYR A 89 7.48 12.52 29.10
N GLY A 90 6.85 12.96 30.21
CA GLY A 90 6.24 12.06 31.16
C GLY A 90 4.94 11.41 30.67
N GLY A 91 4.44 10.40 31.38
CA GLY A 91 3.15 9.75 31.10
C GLY A 91 3.16 8.89 29.84
N CYS A 92 4.29 8.33 29.44
CA CYS A 92 4.45 7.54 28.23
C CYS A 92 4.38 6.03 28.44
N GLU A 93 4.09 5.56 29.64
CA GLU A 93 4.08 4.14 29.99
C GLU A 93 3.27 3.28 28.98
N TYR A 94 2.05 3.67 28.71
CA TYR A 94 1.16 2.87 27.84
C TYR A 94 1.46 3.05 26.34
N VAL A 95 1.91 4.23 25.92
CA VAL A 95 2.33 4.45 24.52
C VAL A 95 3.66 3.73 24.23
N ASP A 96 4.54 3.54 25.22
CA ASP A 96 5.72 2.70 25.11
C ASP A 96 5.32 1.25 24.81
N MET A 97 4.35 0.72 25.55
CA MET A 97 3.83 -0.64 25.34
C MET A 97 3.25 -0.80 23.92
N VAL A 98 2.50 0.17 23.42
CA VAL A 98 1.91 0.14 22.07
C VAL A 98 2.99 0.19 21.00
N GLU A 99 3.99 1.05 21.14
CA GLU A 99 5.07 1.14 20.15
C GLU A 99 5.92 -0.12 20.13
N ASP A 100 6.27 -0.68 21.31
CA ASP A 100 7.00 -1.93 21.40
C ASP A 100 6.19 -3.11 20.83
N LEU A 101 4.89 -3.14 21.05
CA LEU A 101 4.01 -4.14 20.43
C LEU A 101 4.04 -4.06 18.91
N ALA A 102 3.92 -2.85 18.34
CA ALA A 102 4.00 -2.63 16.91
C ALA A 102 5.36 -3.05 16.33
N ARG A 103 6.46 -2.64 16.96
CA ARG A 103 7.83 -3.02 16.58
C ARG A 103 8.04 -4.54 16.61
N ASN A 104 7.62 -5.20 17.69
CA ASN A 104 7.79 -6.64 17.86
C ASN A 104 6.95 -7.45 16.86
N ARG A 105 5.70 -7.04 16.60
CA ARG A 105 4.86 -7.66 15.59
C ARG A 105 5.45 -7.51 14.19
N LEU A 106 5.95 -6.32 13.85
CA LEU A 106 6.56 -6.06 12.55
C LEU A 106 7.85 -6.85 12.35
N LYS A 107 8.72 -6.92 13.38
CA LYS A 107 9.91 -7.79 13.37
C LYS A 107 9.54 -9.25 13.15
N LYS A 108 8.55 -9.75 13.89
CA LYS A 108 8.08 -11.13 13.76
C LYS A 108 7.52 -11.42 12.37
N LEU A 109 6.74 -10.48 11.81
CA LEU A 109 6.08 -10.64 10.52
C LEU A 109 7.09 -10.83 9.37
N PHE A 110 8.19 -10.11 9.40
CA PHE A 110 9.18 -10.09 8.32
C PHE A 110 10.52 -10.78 8.66
N GLY A 111 10.70 -11.25 9.89
CA GLY A 111 11.97 -11.85 10.34
C GLY A 111 13.10 -10.84 10.47
N ALA A 112 12.81 -9.57 10.80
CA ALA A 112 13.78 -8.50 10.87
C ALA A 112 14.41 -8.37 12.28
N GLU A 113 15.66 -7.92 12.34
CA GLU A 113 16.39 -7.72 13.60
C GLU A 113 15.90 -6.45 14.34
N HIS A 114 15.66 -5.35 13.58
CA HIS A 114 15.18 -4.07 14.10
C HIS A 114 14.02 -3.52 13.27
N ALA A 115 13.13 -2.79 13.93
CA ALA A 115 12.00 -2.09 13.31
C ALA A 115 11.81 -0.71 13.91
N ASN A 116 11.60 0.30 13.05
CA ASN A 116 11.13 1.62 13.42
C ASN A 116 9.73 1.85 12.81
N VAL A 117 8.74 2.08 13.66
CA VAL A 117 7.33 2.25 13.27
C VAL A 117 6.84 3.69 13.32
N GLN A 118 7.73 4.63 13.62
CA GLN A 118 7.40 6.06 13.73
C GLN A 118 7.23 6.80 12.39
N PRO A 119 7.80 6.36 11.23
CA PRO A 119 7.59 7.09 9.98
C PRO A 119 6.11 7.38 9.68
N HIS A 120 5.79 8.67 9.44
CA HIS A 120 4.43 9.13 9.15
C HIS A 120 3.91 8.63 7.79
N SER A 121 4.83 8.34 6.86
CA SER A 121 4.53 7.82 5.52
C SER A 121 5.68 6.98 4.98
N GLY A 122 5.46 6.29 3.84
CA GLY A 122 6.54 5.63 3.10
C GLY A 122 7.64 6.60 2.67
N SER A 123 7.26 7.81 2.25
CA SER A 123 8.24 8.86 1.90
C SER A 123 9.13 9.24 3.08
N ASN A 124 8.57 9.38 4.29
CA ASN A 124 9.37 9.61 5.50
C ASN A 124 10.26 8.42 5.84
N ALA A 125 9.79 7.18 5.62
CA ALA A 125 10.61 5.99 5.81
C ALA A 125 11.83 6.00 4.87
N ASN A 126 11.62 6.27 3.58
CA ASN A 126 12.70 6.36 2.60
C ASN A 126 13.69 7.48 2.95
N LEU A 127 13.19 8.68 3.29
CA LEU A 127 14.04 9.79 3.74
C LEU A 127 14.84 9.44 4.99
N GLY A 128 14.22 8.74 5.95
CA GLY A 128 14.90 8.28 7.15
C GLY A 128 16.12 7.42 6.82
N VAL A 129 16.01 6.49 5.86
CA VAL A 129 17.16 5.70 5.40
C VAL A 129 18.19 6.59 4.71
N TYR A 130 17.77 7.47 3.79
CA TYR A 130 18.71 8.35 3.09
C TYR A 130 19.52 9.21 4.07
N PHE A 131 18.88 9.89 5.00
CA PHE A 131 19.57 10.72 5.98
C PHE A 131 20.37 9.94 7.03
N ALA A 132 20.09 8.64 7.21
CA ALA A 132 20.88 7.79 8.09
C ALA A 132 22.25 7.42 7.50
N VAL A 133 22.37 7.32 6.16
CA VAL A 133 23.57 6.73 5.52
C VAL A 133 24.19 7.59 4.41
N LEU A 134 23.50 8.65 3.98
CA LEU A 134 23.95 9.53 2.90
C LEU A 134 24.22 10.95 3.41
N LYS A 135 24.99 11.69 2.63
CA LYS A 135 25.18 13.14 2.71
C LYS A 135 24.58 13.80 1.47
N PRO A 136 24.17 15.08 1.51
CA PRO A 136 23.76 15.81 0.32
C PRO A 136 24.78 15.64 -0.84
N GLY A 137 24.28 15.34 -2.02
CA GLY A 137 25.09 15.10 -3.22
C GLY A 137 25.64 13.69 -3.39
N ASP A 138 25.49 12.80 -2.40
CA ASP A 138 25.91 11.41 -2.55
C ASP A 138 25.15 10.71 -3.69
N LYS A 139 25.85 9.84 -4.41
CA LYS A 139 25.30 9.10 -5.54
C LYS A 139 24.39 7.97 -5.05
N VAL A 140 23.22 7.87 -5.66
CA VAL A 140 22.23 6.80 -5.42
C VAL A 140 21.79 6.20 -6.76
N LEU A 141 21.57 4.91 -6.82
CA LEU A 141 20.98 4.24 -7.98
C LEU A 141 19.55 3.81 -7.63
N GLY A 142 18.56 4.27 -8.41
CA GLY A 142 17.14 3.95 -8.19
C GLY A 142 16.42 3.60 -9.49
N MET A 143 15.22 3.03 -9.38
CA MET A 143 14.41 2.73 -10.57
C MET A 143 13.84 4.02 -11.18
N ASN A 144 13.92 4.14 -12.49
CA ASN A 144 13.38 5.25 -13.27
C ASN A 144 11.86 5.40 -13.00
N LEU A 145 11.42 6.64 -12.71
CA LEU A 145 10.02 6.94 -12.40
C LEU A 145 9.08 6.54 -13.55
N SER A 146 9.45 6.82 -14.80
CA SER A 146 8.64 6.50 -15.98
C SER A 146 8.61 5.00 -16.32
N GLN A 147 9.43 4.19 -15.66
CA GLN A 147 9.51 2.75 -15.89
C GLN A 147 9.12 1.92 -14.64
N GLY A 148 8.44 2.56 -13.71
CA GLY A 148 7.85 1.90 -12.55
C GLY A 148 8.40 2.33 -11.18
N GLY A 149 9.40 3.22 -11.12
CA GLY A 149 9.95 3.74 -9.86
C GLY A 149 8.94 4.56 -9.05
N HIS A 150 9.30 4.92 -7.83
CA HIS A 150 8.53 5.83 -6.98
C HIS A 150 9.14 7.24 -7.00
N LEU A 151 8.33 8.27 -6.71
CA LEU A 151 8.81 9.67 -6.63
C LEU A 151 10.03 9.81 -5.72
N THR A 152 10.05 9.12 -4.58
CA THR A 152 11.16 9.14 -3.63
C THR A 152 12.38 8.34 -4.06
N HIS A 153 12.37 7.74 -5.25
CA HIS A 153 13.53 7.06 -5.84
C HIS A 153 14.32 7.98 -6.79
N GLY A 154 14.36 9.27 -6.49
CA GLY A 154 15.22 10.23 -7.18
C GLY A 154 14.51 11.12 -8.20
N SER A 155 13.20 11.24 -8.16
CA SER A 155 12.50 12.19 -9.03
C SER A 155 12.99 13.62 -8.77
N PRO A 156 13.32 14.42 -9.83
CA PRO A 156 13.83 15.78 -9.66
C PRO A 156 12.89 16.74 -8.93
N VAL A 157 11.58 16.44 -8.93
CA VAL A 157 10.58 17.24 -8.20
C VAL A 157 10.39 16.79 -6.74
N ASN A 158 11.10 15.76 -6.32
CA ASN A 158 11.05 15.22 -4.97
C ASN A 158 12.34 15.55 -4.21
N ILE A 159 12.25 15.71 -2.90
CA ILE A 159 13.40 15.99 -2.02
C ILE A 159 14.54 14.98 -2.25
N SER A 160 14.26 13.73 -2.58
CA SER A 160 15.29 12.73 -2.87
C SER A 160 16.17 13.13 -4.06
N GLY A 161 15.58 13.53 -5.18
CA GLY A 161 16.31 14.00 -6.37
C GLY A 161 16.90 15.40 -6.21
N THR A 162 16.39 16.21 -5.26
CA THR A 162 16.93 17.53 -4.96
C THR A 162 18.20 17.47 -4.08
N TYR A 163 18.22 16.55 -3.11
CA TYR A 163 19.29 16.47 -2.12
C TYR A 163 20.41 15.49 -2.52
N PHE A 164 20.08 14.44 -3.28
CA PHE A 164 21.01 13.38 -3.66
C PHE A 164 21.16 13.29 -5.17
N ASN A 165 22.30 12.75 -5.61
CA ASN A 165 22.61 12.60 -7.03
C ASN A 165 22.13 11.22 -7.50
N PHE A 166 20.93 11.12 -8.06
CA PHE A 166 20.36 9.87 -8.52
C PHE A 166 20.75 9.54 -9.95
N ALA A 167 21.30 8.32 -10.14
CA ALA A 167 21.30 7.62 -11.42
C ALA A 167 20.08 6.68 -11.48
N ALA A 168 19.59 6.37 -12.67
CA ALA A 168 18.40 5.55 -12.85
C ALA A 168 18.73 4.25 -13.60
N TYR A 169 18.18 3.13 -13.13
CA TYR A 169 18.02 1.91 -13.91
C TYR A 169 16.56 1.77 -14.37
N GLY A 170 16.35 0.94 -15.38
CA GLY A 170 15.02 0.72 -15.95
C GLY A 170 14.75 -0.74 -16.24
N VAL A 171 13.84 -0.95 -17.19
CA VAL A 171 13.48 -2.27 -17.70
C VAL A 171 14.03 -2.45 -19.12
N ASP A 172 14.16 -3.69 -19.56
CA ASP A 172 14.48 -4.01 -20.94
C ASP A 172 13.30 -3.63 -21.86
N LYS A 173 13.63 -3.21 -23.07
CA LYS A 173 12.63 -2.67 -24.02
C LYS A 173 11.70 -3.74 -24.62
N GLU A 174 12.18 -4.95 -24.76
CA GLU A 174 11.42 -6.04 -25.39
C GLU A 174 10.60 -6.81 -24.35
N THR A 175 11.21 -7.14 -23.21
CA THR A 175 10.57 -7.92 -22.16
C THR A 175 9.80 -7.07 -21.16
N GLU A 176 10.09 -5.77 -21.08
CA GLU A 176 9.56 -4.82 -20.09
C GLU A 176 9.80 -5.29 -18.64
N THR A 177 10.86 -6.07 -18.43
CA THR A 177 11.31 -6.57 -17.12
C THR A 177 12.68 -6.00 -16.75
N ILE A 178 13.03 -6.00 -15.46
CA ILE A 178 14.32 -5.51 -14.98
C ILE A 178 15.43 -6.38 -15.56
N ASP A 179 16.35 -5.74 -16.28
CA ASP A 179 17.58 -6.34 -16.78
C ASP A 179 18.69 -6.13 -15.74
N TYR A 180 18.99 -7.17 -14.98
CA TYR A 180 19.96 -7.09 -13.88
C TYR A 180 21.39 -6.90 -14.36
N ASP A 181 21.75 -7.32 -15.57
CA ASP A 181 23.07 -7.08 -16.15
C ASP A 181 23.26 -5.59 -16.46
N LYS A 182 22.24 -4.92 -16.99
CA LYS A 182 22.23 -3.46 -17.16
C LYS A 182 22.24 -2.71 -15.83
N VAL A 183 21.51 -3.20 -14.82
CA VAL A 183 21.60 -2.62 -13.47
C VAL A 183 23.03 -2.68 -12.95
N ARG A 184 23.72 -3.83 -13.12
CA ARG A 184 25.10 -4.03 -12.73
C ARG A 184 26.06 -3.10 -13.50
N GLU A 185 25.93 -2.99 -14.83
CA GLU A 185 26.72 -2.07 -15.64
C GLU A 185 26.60 -0.62 -15.16
N ILE A 186 25.36 -0.16 -14.90
CA ILE A 186 25.10 1.19 -14.37
C ILE A 186 25.71 1.34 -12.97
N ALA A 187 25.56 0.37 -12.09
CA ALA A 187 26.13 0.42 -10.75
C ALA A 187 27.66 0.52 -10.77
N ILE A 188 28.33 -0.27 -11.62
CA ILE A 188 29.80 -0.21 -11.81
C ILE A 188 30.22 1.16 -12.33
N LYS A 189 29.50 1.71 -13.31
CA LYS A 189 29.80 3.03 -13.90
C LYS A 189 29.62 4.16 -12.91
N GLU A 190 28.47 4.15 -12.20
CA GLU A 190 28.04 5.28 -11.35
C GLU A 190 28.60 5.22 -9.93
N GLN A 191 29.05 4.06 -9.45
CA GLN A 191 29.60 3.84 -8.11
C GLN A 191 28.71 4.44 -7.00
N PRO A 192 27.41 4.04 -6.91
CA PRO A 192 26.50 4.59 -5.93
C PRO A 192 26.88 4.18 -4.51
N LYS A 193 26.56 5.01 -3.51
CA LYS A 193 26.63 4.64 -2.09
C LYS A 193 25.45 3.81 -1.62
N LEU A 194 24.30 3.95 -2.32
CA LEU A 194 23.05 3.26 -2.02
C LEU A 194 22.39 2.83 -3.33
N ILE A 195 21.94 1.59 -3.38
CA ILE A 195 21.06 1.09 -4.44
C ILE A 195 19.66 0.93 -3.82
N VAL A 196 18.65 1.50 -4.49
CA VAL A 196 17.24 1.42 -4.10
C VAL A 196 16.53 0.49 -5.06
N ALA A 197 16.11 -0.68 -4.58
CA ALA A 197 15.24 -1.60 -5.27
C ALA A 197 13.78 -1.43 -4.80
N GLY A 198 12.83 -1.85 -5.65
CA GLY A 198 11.40 -1.69 -5.39
C GLY A 198 10.73 -0.78 -6.41
N ALA A 199 9.42 -0.91 -6.55
CA ALA A 199 8.68 -0.24 -7.60
C ALA A 199 7.24 0.08 -7.18
N SER A 200 6.65 1.09 -7.85
CA SER A 200 5.24 1.48 -7.72
C SER A 200 4.37 0.95 -8.86
N ALA A 201 4.97 0.59 -9.99
CA ALA A 201 4.27 0.14 -11.20
C ALA A 201 5.07 -0.94 -11.94
N TYR A 202 5.44 -2.00 -11.24
CA TYR A 202 6.16 -3.14 -11.79
C TYR A 202 5.39 -4.44 -11.46
N PRO A 203 4.84 -5.13 -12.47
CA PRO A 203 3.93 -6.26 -12.25
C PRO A 203 4.64 -7.61 -12.05
N ARG A 204 5.98 -7.67 -12.08
CA ARG A 204 6.75 -8.90 -12.01
C ARG A 204 7.48 -9.08 -10.69
N ILE A 205 8.00 -10.28 -10.44
CA ILE A 205 8.83 -10.58 -9.28
C ILE A 205 10.14 -9.79 -9.37
N ILE A 206 10.61 -9.26 -8.24
CA ILE A 206 11.90 -8.60 -8.11
C ILE A 206 12.88 -9.56 -7.44
N ASP A 207 14.04 -9.78 -8.07
CA ASP A 207 15.12 -10.61 -7.54
C ASP A 207 16.05 -9.80 -6.63
N PHE A 208 15.84 -9.91 -5.34
CA PHE A 208 16.63 -9.19 -4.34
C PHE A 208 18.02 -9.80 -4.12
N VAL A 209 18.23 -11.06 -4.52
CA VAL A 209 19.56 -11.70 -4.47
C VAL A 209 20.48 -11.02 -5.46
N LYS A 210 20.03 -10.85 -6.71
CA LYS A 210 20.79 -10.13 -7.74
C LYS A 210 21.09 -8.69 -7.36
N PHE A 211 20.11 -7.97 -6.78
CA PHE A 211 20.38 -6.62 -6.26
C PHE A 211 21.44 -6.61 -5.16
N LYS A 212 21.43 -7.62 -4.27
CA LYS A 212 22.46 -7.74 -3.22
C LYS A 212 23.85 -7.99 -3.79
N GLU A 213 23.95 -8.91 -4.76
CA GLU A 213 25.21 -9.21 -5.43
C GLU A 213 25.81 -7.95 -6.11
N ILE A 214 24.96 -7.18 -6.83
CA ILE A 214 25.37 -5.93 -7.46
C ILE A 214 25.81 -4.88 -6.41
N ALA A 215 25.04 -4.75 -5.32
CA ALA A 215 25.39 -3.81 -4.25
C ALA A 215 26.72 -4.15 -3.58
N ASP A 216 26.95 -5.44 -3.32
CA ASP A 216 28.23 -5.91 -2.73
C ASP A 216 29.41 -5.68 -3.67
N GLU A 217 29.25 -5.90 -4.98
CA GLU A 217 30.29 -5.70 -5.96
C GLU A 217 30.82 -4.25 -6.01
N VAL A 218 29.89 -3.27 -5.83
CA VAL A 218 30.26 -1.84 -5.85
C VAL A 218 30.43 -1.24 -4.45
N GLY A 219 30.28 -2.03 -3.39
CA GLY A 219 30.41 -1.57 -2.00
C GLY A 219 29.28 -0.64 -1.55
N ALA A 220 28.10 -0.72 -2.19
CA ALA A 220 26.94 0.09 -1.87
C ALA A 220 26.06 -0.56 -0.77
N TYR A 221 25.30 0.26 -0.06
CA TYR A 221 24.17 -0.24 0.72
C TYR A 221 23.06 -0.69 -0.23
N LEU A 222 22.30 -1.72 0.18
CA LEU A 222 21.05 -2.10 -0.47
C LEU A 222 19.85 -1.67 0.39
N MET A 223 19.00 -0.81 -0.16
CA MET A 223 17.68 -0.49 0.38
C MET A 223 16.60 -1.07 -0.52
N VAL A 224 15.59 -1.70 0.08
CA VAL A 224 14.42 -2.17 -0.67
C VAL A 224 13.16 -1.47 -0.16
N ASP A 225 12.48 -0.75 -1.04
CA ASP A 225 11.14 -0.24 -0.79
C ASP A 225 10.13 -1.31 -1.24
N MET A 226 9.61 -2.07 -0.27
CA MET A 226 8.62 -3.12 -0.54
C MET A 226 7.17 -2.64 -0.38
N ALA A 227 6.91 -1.35 -0.37
CA ALA A 227 5.60 -0.77 -0.04
C ALA A 227 4.44 -1.41 -0.79
N HIS A 228 4.58 -1.62 -2.10
CA HIS A 228 3.52 -2.23 -2.91
C HIS A 228 3.31 -3.71 -2.61
N ILE A 229 4.35 -4.44 -2.32
CA ILE A 229 4.35 -5.90 -2.19
C ILE A 229 4.41 -6.39 -0.74
N ALA A 230 4.40 -5.49 0.25
CA ALA A 230 4.65 -5.86 1.66
C ALA A 230 3.68 -6.94 2.18
N GLY A 231 2.41 -6.89 1.81
CA GLY A 231 1.44 -7.94 2.16
C GLY A 231 1.77 -9.29 1.53
N LEU A 232 2.23 -9.28 0.27
CA LEU A 232 2.63 -10.50 -0.44
C LEU A 232 3.91 -11.10 0.16
N VAL A 233 4.88 -10.26 0.53
CA VAL A 233 6.10 -10.68 1.24
C VAL A 233 5.75 -11.30 2.60
N ALA A 234 4.86 -10.65 3.37
CA ALA A 234 4.41 -11.16 4.66
C ALA A 234 3.71 -12.54 4.55
N ALA A 235 3.01 -12.77 3.44
CA ALA A 235 2.34 -14.04 3.17
C ALA A 235 3.23 -15.10 2.49
N GLY A 236 4.47 -14.77 2.13
CA GLY A 236 5.39 -15.67 1.42
C GLY A 236 5.08 -15.85 -0.07
N LEU A 237 4.32 -14.93 -0.68
CA LEU A 237 3.92 -14.95 -2.09
C LEU A 237 4.84 -14.13 -3.00
N HIS A 238 5.76 -13.39 -2.41
CA HIS A 238 6.87 -12.70 -3.07
C HIS A 238 8.13 -12.92 -2.23
N PRO A 239 9.30 -13.09 -2.85
CA PRO A 239 10.56 -13.21 -2.11
C PRO A 239 10.74 -12.06 -1.10
N SER A 240 11.23 -12.39 0.10
CA SER A 240 11.50 -11.38 1.14
C SER A 240 12.83 -10.67 0.85
N PRO A 241 12.87 -9.33 0.89
CA PRO A 241 14.11 -8.57 0.81
C PRO A 241 14.92 -8.58 2.11
N VAL A 242 14.29 -8.90 3.25
CA VAL A 242 14.87 -8.71 4.60
C VAL A 242 16.19 -9.45 4.80
N PRO A 243 16.39 -10.68 4.32
CA PRO A 243 17.69 -11.37 4.47
C PRO A 243 18.84 -10.69 3.71
N TYR A 244 18.54 -9.98 2.63
CA TYR A 244 19.54 -9.45 1.68
C TYR A 244 19.79 -7.96 1.88
N ALA A 245 18.76 -7.16 2.12
CA ALA A 245 18.86 -5.72 2.21
C ALA A 245 19.48 -5.26 3.55
N ASP A 246 20.19 -4.13 3.52
CA ASP A 246 20.61 -3.43 4.73
C ASP A 246 19.43 -2.70 5.38
N PHE A 247 18.53 -2.16 4.55
CA PHE A 247 17.33 -1.43 4.94
C PHE A 247 16.14 -1.88 4.09
N VAL A 248 14.99 -2.06 4.73
CA VAL A 248 13.74 -2.33 4.05
C VAL A 248 12.72 -1.32 4.53
N THR A 249 12.13 -0.58 3.60
CA THR A 249 11.06 0.37 3.89
C THR A 249 9.72 -0.13 3.38
N THR A 250 8.65 0.30 4.00
CA THR A 250 7.30 -0.02 3.54
C THR A 250 6.31 1.07 3.92
N THR A 251 5.22 1.16 3.17
CA THR A 251 3.96 1.71 3.65
C THR A 251 3.18 0.64 4.40
N THR A 252 2.22 1.07 5.23
CA THR A 252 1.39 0.13 6.00
C THR A 252 -0.01 -0.09 5.40
N HIS A 253 -0.42 0.71 4.40
CA HIS A 253 -1.80 0.85 3.94
C HIS A 253 -2.13 0.28 2.55
N LYS A 254 -1.19 -0.41 1.87
CA LYS A 254 -1.41 -1.02 0.54
C LYS A 254 -1.80 -2.49 0.70
N THR A 255 -1.02 -3.41 0.15
CA THR A 255 -1.26 -4.85 0.32
C THR A 255 -1.22 -5.29 1.79
N LEU A 256 -0.50 -4.57 2.66
CA LEU A 256 -0.43 -4.88 4.09
C LEU A 256 -1.72 -4.52 4.85
N ARG A 257 -2.64 -3.76 4.25
CA ARG A 257 -4.00 -3.45 4.74
C ARG A 257 -4.04 -2.80 6.12
N GLY A 258 -3.08 -1.95 6.44
CA GLY A 258 -3.03 -1.21 7.70
C GLY A 258 -3.38 0.29 7.54
N PRO A 259 -3.18 1.09 8.60
CA PRO A 259 -3.42 2.53 8.54
C PRO A 259 -2.41 3.20 7.61
N ARG A 260 -2.74 4.41 7.14
CA ARG A 260 -1.76 5.21 6.38
C ARG A 260 -0.57 5.56 7.25
N GLY A 261 0.61 5.15 6.81
CA GLY A 261 1.86 5.30 7.53
C GLY A 261 3.01 4.61 6.81
N GLY A 262 4.18 4.64 7.43
CA GLY A 262 5.38 3.94 6.97
C GLY A 262 6.08 3.20 8.10
N ALA A 263 7.04 2.35 7.74
CA ALA A 263 7.92 1.66 8.68
C ALA A 263 9.26 1.36 8.01
N ILE A 264 10.29 1.15 8.84
CA ILE A 264 11.64 0.77 8.41
C ILE A 264 12.04 -0.49 9.15
N LEU A 265 12.58 -1.45 8.44
CA LEU A 265 13.26 -2.63 8.97
C LEU A 265 14.75 -2.52 8.61
N CYS A 266 15.62 -2.96 9.49
CA CYS A 266 17.05 -2.99 9.18
C CYS A 266 17.77 -4.05 10.04
N LYS A 267 19.03 -4.29 9.70
CA LYS A 267 19.94 -5.06 10.53
C LYS A 267 20.26 -4.31 11.83
N GLU A 268 20.44 -5.01 12.94
CA GLU A 268 20.64 -4.41 14.27
C GLU A 268 21.80 -3.37 14.30
N LYS A 269 22.88 -3.65 13.55
CA LYS A 269 24.02 -2.71 13.41
C LYS A 269 23.66 -1.30 12.94
N TYR A 270 22.49 -1.14 12.31
CA TYR A 270 22.00 0.16 11.79
C TYR A 270 20.89 0.78 12.64
N ALA A 271 20.37 0.06 13.64
CA ALA A 271 19.23 0.46 14.46
C ALA A 271 19.36 1.90 14.99
N LYS A 272 20.48 2.19 15.67
CA LYS A 272 20.73 3.54 16.23
C LYS A 272 20.79 4.66 15.18
N LYS A 273 21.28 4.35 13.96
CA LYS A 273 21.36 5.35 12.87
C LYS A 273 19.96 5.65 12.33
N ILE A 274 19.14 4.62 12.13
CA ILE A 274 17.76 4.76 11.65
C ILE A 274 16.92 5.48 12.68
N ASP A 275 16.96 5.09 13.96
CA ASP A 275 16.18 5.73 15.00
C ASP A 275 16.55 7.21 15.13
N LYS A 276 17.86 7.54 15.11
CA LYS A 276 18.32 8.94 15.15
C LYS A 276 17.91 9.74 13.91
N ALA A 277 17.87 9.13 12.72
CA ALA A 277 17.48 9.78 11.49
C ALA A 277 15.98 10.11 11.48
N ILE A 278 15.14 9.25 12.07
CA ILE A 278 13.70 9.50 12.23
C ILE A 278 13.50 10.53 13.33
N PHE A 279 13.89 10.26 14.56
CA PHE A 279 13.80 11.20 15.66
C PHE A 279 15.17 11.36 16.35
N PRO A 280 15.68 12.57 16.46
CA PRO A 280 15.08 13.88 16.12
C PRO A 280 15.40 14.35 14.67
N GLY A 281 15.85 13.46 13.77
CA GLY A 281 16.42 13.87 12.49
C GLY A 281 15.42 14.53 11.53
N ILE A 282 14.32 13.86 11.20
CA ILE A 282 13.32 14.33 10.21
C ILE A 282 11.90 14.44 10.77
N GLN A 283 11.63 13.89 11.96
CA GLN A 283 10.34 13.95 12.62
C GLN A 283 10.48 14.42 14.06
N GLY A 284 9.38 14.98 14.63
CA GLY A 284 9.17 15.24 16.05
C GLY A 284 8.30 14.16 16.70
N GLY A 285 7.20 14.57 17.34
CA GLY A 285 6.29 13.66 18.04
C GLY A 285 5.67 12.59 17.12
N PRO A 286 5.77 11.31 17.48
CA PRO A 286 5.16 10.23 16.75
C PRO A 286 3.63 10.26 16.88
N LEU A 287 2.92 9.74 15.89
CA LEU A 287 1.46 9.63 15.88
C LEU A 287 1.04 8.34 16.59
N MET A 288 0.82 8.41 17.91
CA MET A 288 0.62 7.22 18.73
C MET A 288 -0.64 6.43 18.40
N HIS A 289 -1.73 7.11 17.99
CA HIS A 289 -2.95 6.46 17.47
C HIS A 289 -2.70 5.70 16.16
N VAL A 290 -1.85 6.23 15.26
CA VAL A 290 -1.44 5.53 14.04
C VAL A 290 -0.55 4.33 14.38
N ILE A 291 0.37 4.45 15.35
CA ILE A 291 1.21 3.34 15.80
C ILE A 291 0.36 2.22 16.43
N ALA A 292 -0.67 2.57 17.20
CA ALA A 292 -1.63 1.59 17.71
C ALA A 292 -2.35 0.86 16.57
N ALA A 293 -2.82 1.58 15.57
CA ALA A 293 -3.46 0.99 14.39
C ALA A 293 -2.49 0.11 13.57
N LYS A 294 -1.20 0.51 13.47
CA LYS A 294 -0.13 -0.36 12.92
C LYS A 294 0.01 -1.64 13.74
N ALA A 295 0.01 -1.55 15.08
CA ALA A 295 0.08 -2.73 15.93
C ALA A 295 -1.09 -3.68 15.70
N VAL A 296 -2.32 -3.16 15.52
CA VAL A 296 -3.50 -3.96 15.16
C VAL A 296 -3.29 -4.66 13.82
N SER A 297 -3.00 -3.92 12.77
CA SER A 297 -2.86 -4.47 11.41
C SER A 297 -1.70 -5.49 11.30
N PHE A 298 -0.59 -5.29 11.99
CA PHE A 298 0.50 -6.27 12.03
C PHE A 298 0.07 -7.54 12.81
N GLY A 299 -0.78 -7.39 13.82
CA GLY A 299 -1.39 -8.52 14.51
C GLY A 299 -2.30 -9.33 13.61
N GLU A 300 -3.11 -8.67 12.78
CA GLU A 300 -3.93 -9.33 11.75
C GLU A 300 -3.07 -10.02 10.69
N ALA A 301 -2.00 -9.35 10.24
CA ALA A 301 -1.09 -9.91 9.24
C ALA A 301 -0.32 -11.15 9.70
N LEU A 302 -0.20 -11.38 11.00
CA LEU A 302 0.38 -12.58 11.59
C LEU A 302 -0.58 -13.79 11.63
N GLN A 303 -1.88 -13.62 11.30
CA GLN A 303 -2.86 -14.69 11.30
C GLN A 303 -2.88 -15.43 9.95
N ASP A 304 -3.29 -16.70 9.98
CA ASP A 304 -3.35 -17.51 8.75
C ASP A 304 -4.38 -16.99 7.74
N ASP A 305 -5.47 -16.39 8.20
CA ASP A 305 -6.47 -15.75 7.33
C ASP A 305 -5.88 -14.66 6.45
N PHE A 306 -4.82 -13.97 6.91
CA PHE A 306 -4.13 -12.99 6.10
C PHE A 306 -3.41 -13.62 4.90
N LYS A 307 -2.85 -14.83 5.06
CA LYS A 307 -2.24 -15.56 3.94
C LYS A 307 -3.31 -15.98 2.91
N VAL A 308 -4.47 -16.41 3.38
CA VAL A 308 -5.62 -16.74 2.51
C VAL A 308 -6.04 -15.50 1.72
N TYR A 309 -6.16 -14.36 2.39
CA TYR A 309 -6.49 -13.07 1.77
C TYR A 309 -5.45 -12.66 0.70
N GLN A 310 -4.16 -12.71 1.01
CA GLN A 310 -3.10 -12.35 0.06
C GLN A 310 -3.06 -13.31 -1.15
N ASN A 311 -3.28 -14.61 -0.94
CA ASN A 311 -3.42 -15.56 -2.04
C ASN A 311 -4.59 -15.21 -2.97
N GLN A 312 -5.71 -14.77 -2.39
CA GLN A 312 -6.86 -14.32 -3.19
C GLN A 312 -6.55 -13.07 -4.00
N ILE A 313 -5.77 -12.12 -3.47
CA ILE A 313 -5.31 -10.95 -4.23
C ILE A 313 -4.57 -11.36 -5.50
N VAL A 314 -3.62 -12.30 -5.40
CA VAL A 314 -2.82 -12.76 -6.55
C VAL A 314 -3.69 -13.53 -7.57
N LYS A 315 -4.60 -14.39 -7.09
CA LYS A 315 -5.55 -15.10 -7.96
C LYS A 315 -6.46 -14.12 -8.70
N ASN A 316 -6.98 -13.12 -8.01
CA ASN A 316 -7.80 -12.06 -8.59
C ASN A 316 -7.01 -11.26 -9.64
N ALA A 317 -5.77 -10.86 -9.34
CA ALA A 317 -4.94 -10.14 -10.28
C ALA A 317 -4.68 -10.95 -11.56
N LYS A 318 -4.39 -12.25 -11.40
CA LYS A 318 -4.22 -13.15 -12.55
C LYS A 318 -5.51 -13.29 -13.35
N ALA A 319 -6.65 -13.54 -12.72
CA ALA A 319 -7.93 -13.68 -13.40
C ALA A 319 -8.33 -12.39 -14.14
N LEU A 320 -8.11 -11.23 -13.53
CA LEU A 320 -8.36 -9.94 -14.18
C LEU A 320 -7.42 -9.71 -15.38
N ALA A 321 -6.13 -10.02 -15.21
CA ALA A 321 -5.14 -9.90 -16.29
C ALA A 321 -5.48 -10.81 -17.49
N ASP A 322 -5.76 -12.08 -17.23
CA ASP A 322 -6.11 -13.05 -18.26
C ASP A 322 -7.39 -12.60 -19.01
N SER A 323 -8.43 -12.16 -18.28
CA SER A 323 -9.69 -11.70 -18.88
C SER A 323 -9.53 -10.41 -19.70
N LEU A 324 -8.67 -9.50 -19.28
CA LEU A 324 -8.36 -8.29 -20.07
C LEU A 324 -7.58 -8.64 -21.35
N MET A 325 -6.66 -9.60 -21.28
CA MET A 325 -5.94 -10.09 -22.48
C MET A 325 -6.88 -10.79 -23.47
N GLU A 326 -7.82 -11.62 -22.97
CA GLU A 326 -8.86 -12.23 -23.81
C GLU A 326 -9.70 -11.19 -24.55
N LYS A 327 -9.91 -10.02 -23.97
CA LYS A 327 -10.59 -8.89 -24.60
C LYS A 327 -9.67 -8.03 -25.50
N GLY A 328 -8.43 -8.46 -25.68
CA GLY A 328 -7.46 -7.80 -26.56
C GLY A 328 -6.72 -6.61 -25.93
N PHE A 329 -6.75 -6.43 -24.63
CA PHE A 329 -5.90 -5.43 -23.97
C PHE A 329 -4.44 -5.86 -23.96
N ARG A 330 -3.53 -4.90 -24.15
CA ARG A 330 -2.10 -5.10 -24.00
C ARG A 330 -1.70 -4.85 -22.53
N LEU A 331 -1.08 -5.85 -21.91
CA LEU A 331 -0.49 -5.69 -20.57
C LEU A 331 1.03 -5.55 -20.70
N VAL A 332 1.57 -4.57 -19.97
CA VAL A 332 3.02 -4.38 -19.85
C VAL A 332 3.65 -5.65 -19.29
N SER A 333 4.76 -6.08 -19.85
CA SER A 333 5.45 -7.34 -19.56
C SER A 333 4.60 -8.62 -19.75
N GLY A 334 3.47 -8.54 -20.47
CA GLY A 334 2.63 -9.68 -20.81
C GLY A 334 1.85 -10.29 -19.64
N GLY A 335 1.60 -9.55 -18.54
CA GLY A 335 0.80 -10.04 -17.41
C GLY A 335 1.28 -9.58 -16.04
N THR A 336 0.95 -10.35 -15.00
CA THR A 336 1.34 -10.02 -13.62
C THR A 336 1.68 -11.27 -12.79
N ASP A 337 2.63 -11.12 -11.87
CA ASP A 337 3.01 -12.09 -10.85
C ASP A 337 2.59 -11.63 -9.43
N ASN A 338 1.99 -10.45 -9.30
CA ASN A 338 1.64 -9.85 -8.01
C ASN A 338 0.19 -9.30 -8.00
N HIS A 339 -0.06 -8.23 -7.26
CA HIS A 339 -1.39 -7.62 -7.10
C HIS A 339 -1.71 -6.54 -8.12
N LEU A 340 -0.74 -6.16 -8.96
CA LEU A 340 -0.76 -4.97 -9.82
C LEU A 340 -0.72 -5.39 -11.29
N ILE A 341 -1.48 -4.68 -12.11
CA ILE A 341 -1.50 -4.81 -13.56
C ILE A 341 -1.26 -3.42 -14.16
N LEU A 342 -0.41 -3.34 -15.16
CA LEU A 342 -0.17 -2.13 -15.92
C LEU A 342 -0.66 -2.34 -17.36
N LEU A 343 -1.73 -1.63 -17.75
CA LEU A 343 -2.32 -1.70 -19.07
C LEU A 343 -1.74 -0.63 -19.98
N ASP A 344 -1.42 -1.00 -21.22
CA ASP A 344 -1.17 -0.10 -22.33
C ASP A 344 -2.47 0.07 -23.12
N VAL A 345 -3.04 1.28 -23.11
CA VAL A 345 -4.34 1.54 -23.74
C VAL A 345 -4.23 2.10 -25.17
N ARG A 346 -3.00 2.21 -25.71
CA ARG A 346 -2.76 2.72 -27.07
C ARG A 346 -3.41 1.86 -28.14
N ASN A 347 -3.43 0.54 -27.94
CA ASN A 347 -4.08 -0.39 -28.87
C ASN A 347 -5.62 -0.25 -28.92
N ARG A 348 -6.19 0.55 -28.00
CA ARG A 348 -7.61 0.98 -28.02
C ARG A 348 -7.79 2.39 -28.58
N GLY A 349 -6.73 3.04 -29.06
CA GLY A 349 -6.76 4.42 -29.55
C GLY A 349 -6.92 5.45 -28.43
N LEU A 350 -6.62 5.07 -27.17
CA LEU A 350 -6.81 5.91 -25.99
C LEU A 350 -5.46 6.36 -25.41
N THR A 351 -5.49 7.49 -24.70
CA THR A 351 -4.45 7.89 -23.75
C THR A 351 -4.82 7.41 -22.34
N GLY A 352 -3.83 7.33 -21.45
CA GLY A 352 -4.09 6.99 -20.05
C GLY A 352 -5.04 7.95 -19.36
N LYS A 353 -4.92 9.27 -19.64
CA LYS A 353 -5.84 10.30 -19.13
C LYS A 353 -7.28 10.07 -19.61
N LYS A 354 -7.46 9.80 -20.90
CA LYS A 354 -8.79 9.54 -21.44
C LYS A 354 -9.40 8.26 -20.87
N ALA A 355 -8.60 7.20 -20.71
CA ALA A 355 -9.06 5.94 -20.13
C ALA A 355 -9.45 6.11 -18.65
N GLU A 356 -8.65 6.86 -17.87
CA GLU A 356 -8.97 7.23 -16.48
C GLU A 356 -10.32 7.94 -16.40
N ASP A 357 -10.56 8.97 -17.25
CA ASP A 357 -11.80 9.74 -17.25
C ASP A 357 -13.03 8.90 -17.64
N LEU A 358 -12.87 8.00 -18.62
CA LEU A 358 -13.96 7.12 -19.07
C LEU A 358 -14.36 6.10 -17.98
N LEU A 359 -13.39 5.55 -17.26
CA LEU A 359 -13.62 4.61 -16.16
C LEU A 359 -14.25 5.31 -14.96
N GLU A 360 -13.76 6.49 -14.59
CA GLU A 360 -14.31 7.29 -13.47
C GLU A 360 -15.77 7.69 -13.73
N ALA A 361 -16.13 8.00 -14.99
CA ALA A 361 -17.49 8.35 -15.37
C ALA A 361 -18.52 7.23 -15.10
N VAL A 362 -18.06 5.98 -14.97
CA VAL A 362 -18.91 4.81 -14.67
C VAL A 362 -18.60 4.20 -13.30
N ASN A 363 -18.00 4.95 -12.40
CA ASN A 363 -17.66 4.52 -11.03
C ASN A 363 -16.61 3.38 -10.97
N VAL A 364 -15.65 3.35 -11.89
CA VAL A 364 -14.45 2.49 -11.80
C VAL A 364 -13.24 3.36 -11.54
N THR A 365 -12.72 3.31 -10.33
CA THR A 365 -11.61 4.17 -9.87
C THR A 365 -10.27 3.54 -10.19
N THR A 366 -9.47 4.21 -11.02
CA THR A 366 -8.12 3.80 -11.44
C THR A 366 -7.17 4.99 -11.40
N ASN A 367 -5.92 4.81 -11.78
CA ASN A 367 -5.05 5.95 -12.07
C ASN A 367 -4.33 5.78 -13.42
N LYS A 368 -4.24 6.88 -14.19
CA LYS A 368 -3.33 6.92 -15.31
C LYS A 368 -1.89 6.68 -14.86
N ASN A 369 -1.11 6.02 -15.67
CA ASN A 369 0.28 5.70 -15.37
C ASN A 369 1.12 5.66 -16.64
N THR A 370 2.35 6.16 -16.57
CA THR A 370 3.31 5.93 -17.65
C THR A 370 3.59 4.44 -17.82
N ILE A 371 3.75 4.01 -19.05
CA ILE A 371 4.28 2.69 -19.39
C ILE A 371 5.79 2.80 -19.68
N PRO A 372 6.56 1.70 -19.64
CA PRO A 372 7.94 1.75 -20.08
C PRO A 372 8.09 2.33 -21.49
N PHE A 373 9.03 3.26 -21.68
CA PHE A 373 9.28 3.94 -22.96
C PHE A 373 8.04 4.69 -23.50
N ASP A 374 7.24 5.25 -22.60
CA ASP A 374 6.02 5.97 -22.94
C ASP A 374 6.31 7.16 -23.84
N PRO A 375 5.65 7.29 -25.02
CA PRO A 375 5.81 8.44 -25.88
C PRO A 375 5.11 9.70 -25.38
N GLU A 376 4.15 9.54 -24.43
CA GLU A 376 3.35 10.63 -23.91
C GLU A 376 3.98 11.29 -22.66
N SER A 377 3.57 12.51 -22.38
CA SER A 377 3.97 13.22 -21.17
C SER A 377 3.39 12.55 -19.91
N PRO A 378 4.01 12.74 -18.72
CA PRO A 378 3.49 12.19 -17.44
C PRO A 378 2.08 12.68 -17.07
N PHE A 379 1.58 13.76 -17.68
CA PHE A 379 0.23 14.30 -17.45
C PHE A 379 -0.83 13.61 -18.31
N ILE A 380 -0.44 13.01 -19.43
CA ILE A 380 -1.32 12.33 -20.40
C ILE A 380 -1.20 10.82 -20.22
N THR A 381 0.01 10.28 -20.30
CA THR A 381 0.38 8.86 -20.23
C THR A 381 -0.26 7.99 -21.32
N SER A 382 0.28 6.81 -21.53
CA SER A 382 -0.26 5.80 -22.45
C SER A 382 -0.88 4.60 -21.74
N GLY A 383 -0.87 4.59 -20.41
CA GLY A 383 -1.38 3.46 -19.63
C GLY A 383 -2.23 3.85 -18.44
N ILE A 384 -2.84 2.83 -17.86
CA ILE A 384 -3.50 2.86 -16.55
C ILE A 384 -2.93 1.75 -15.67
N ARG A 385 -2.80 2.05 -14.38
CA ARG A 385 -2.41 1.07 -13.37
C ARG A 385 -3.62 0.65 -12.57
N ILE A 386 -3.83 -0.65 -12.44
CA ILE A 386 -4.91 -1.23 -11.63
C ILE A 386 -4.36 -2.31 -10.70
N GLY A 387 -5.13 -2.67 -9.70
CA GLY A 387 -4.76 -3.71 -8.74
C GLY A 387 -5.98 -4.25 -7.99
N THR A 388 -5.78 -5.35 -7.30
CA THR A 388 -6.87 -6.15 -6.72
C THR A 388 -6.97 -6.16 -5.18
N PRO A 389 -6.15 -5.45 -4.39
CA PRO A 389 -6.27 -5.51 -2.92
C PRO A 389 -7.63 -5.04 -2.40
N ALA A 390 -8.14 -3.91 -2.87
CA ALA A 390 -9.39 -3.31 -2.40
C ALA A 390 -10.61 -4.17 -2.73
N VAL A 391 -10.75 -4.63 -3.97
CA VAL A 391 -11.85 -5.52 -4.41
C VAL A 391 -11.79 -6.89 -3.71
N THR A 392 -10.59 -7.40 -3.42
CA THR A 392 -10.41 -8.63 -2.64
C THR A 392 -10.83 -8.44 -1.18
N THR A 393 -10.47 -7.32 -0.55
CA THR A 393 -10.95 -6.98 0.81
C THR A 393 -12.47 -6.89 0.85
N ARG A 394 -13.09 -6.40 -0.22
CA ARG A 394 -14.54 -6.31 -0.38
C ARG A 394 -15.22 -7.68 -0.48
N GLY A 395 -14.45 -8.75 -0.80
CA GLY A 395 -14.92 -10.13 -0.87
C GLY A 395 -15.09 -10.68 -2.29
N MET A 396 -14.70 -9.90 -3.30
CA MET A 396 -14.74 -10.31 -4.71
C MET A 396 -13.65 -11.37 -5.00
N LYS A 397 -13.94 -12.27 -5.91
CA LYS A 397 -13.08 -13.38 -6.33
C LYS A 397 -12.95 -13.40 -7.85
N GLU A 398 -12.40 -14.50 -8.38
CA GLU A 398 -12.05 -14.64 -9.81
C GLU A 398 -13.26 -14.45 -10.75
N ALA A 399 -14.47 -14.82 -10.33
CA ALA A 399 -15.67 -14.61 -11.13
C ALA A 399 -15.97 -13.13 -11.33
N GLU A 400 -15.88 -12.35 -10.25
CA GLU A 400 -16.09 -10.90 -10.29
C GLU A 400 -14.98 -10.19 -11.06
N MET A 401 -13.76 -10.74 -11.09
CA MET A 401 -12.67 -10.20 -11.91
C MET A 401 -12.99 -10.24 -13.42
N LYS A 402 -13.69 -11.29 -13.87
CA LYS A 402 -14.19 -11.37 -15.26
C LYS A 402 -15.25 -10.33 -15.54
N GLU A 403 -16.19 -10.13 -14.60
CA GLU A 403 -17.21 -9.07 -14.71
C GLU A 403 -16.55 -7.67 -14.75
N ILE A 404 -15.53 -7.44 -13.91
CA ILE A 404 -14.78 -6.17 -13.90
C ILE A 404 -14.07 -5.96 -15.24
N ALA A 405 -13.46 -6.98 -15.82
CA ALA A 405 -12.84 -6.90 -17.15
C ALA A 405 -13.86 -6.57 -18.24
N GLU A 406 -15.07 -7.14 -18.16
CA GLU A 406 -16.18 -6.81 -19.07
C GLU A 406 -16.64 -5.35 -18.91
N ILE A 407 -16.85 -4.89 -17.68
CA ILE A 407 -17.21 -3.52 -17.37
C ILE A 407 -16.16 -2.54 -17.90
N MET A 408 -14.86 -2.83 -17.68
CA MET A 408 -13.77 -2.00 -18.19
C MET A 408 -13.75 -1.94 -19.71
N ASP A 409 -13.97 -3.06 -20.40
CA ASP A 409 -14.03 -3.13 -21.86
C ASP A 409 -15.17 -2.27 -22.40
N LEU A 410 -16.37 -2.40 -21.81
CA LEU A 410 -17.53 -1.58 -22.15
C LEU A 410 -17.31 -0.08 -21.84
N ALA A 411 -16.70 0.24 -20.71
CA ALA A 411 -16.45 1.62 -20.28
C ALA A 411 -15.45 2.35 -21.19
N LEU A 412 -14.48 1.63 -21.74
CA LEU A 412 -13.44 2.19 -22.60
C LEU A 412 -13.86 2.31 -24.07
N ASP A 413 -15.02 1.78 -24.46
CA ASP A 413 -15.65 2.04 -25.75
C ASP A 413 -16.67 3.20 -25.62
N GLU A 414 -16.37 4.31 -26.29
CA GLU A 414 -17.20 5.54 -26.23
C GLU A 414 -18.58 5.39 -26.86
N ASN A 415 -18.84 4.33 -27.62
CA ASN A 415 -20.15 4.08 -28.23
C ASN A 415 -21.16 3.46 -27.25
N ASN A 416 -20.72 2.92 -26.11
CA ASN A 416 -21.61 2.34 -25.12
C ASN A 416 -22.30 3.39 -24.24
N ASP A 417 -23.52 3.07 -23.81
CA ASP A 417 -24.28 3.92 -22.88
C ASP A 417 -23.64 3.90 -21.49
N ARG A 418 -23.22 5.08 -21.04
CA ARG A 418 -22.55 5.25 -19.73
C ARG A 418 -23.43 4.88 -18.54
N GLU A 419 -24.71 5.20 -18.61
CA GLU A 419 -25.64 4.89 -17.52
C GLU A 419 -25.89 3.37 -17.42
N GLU A 420 -25.95 2.66 -18.55
CA GLU A 420 -26.04 1.20 -18.53
C GLU A 420 -24.78 0.56 -17.90
N VAL A 421 -23.58 1.00 -18.30
CA VAL A 421 -22.31 0.49 -17.75
C VAL A 421 -22.20 0.81 -16.26
N LYS A 422 -22.57 2.03 -15.85
CA LYS A 422 -22.63 2.42 -14.44
C LYS A 422 -23.64 1.57 -13.64
N GLY A 423 -24.75 1.23 -14.23
CA GLY A 423 -25.74 0.31 -13.64
C GLY A 423 -25.13 -1.05 -13.30
N LYS A 424 -24.28 -1.62 -14.19
CA LYS A 424 -23.54 -2.86 -13.93
C LYS A 424 -22.54 -2.73 -12.77
N VAL A 425 -21.86 -1.58 -12.64
CA VAL A 425 -20.97 -1.30 -11.51
C VAL A 425 -21.75 -1.27 -10.19
N LEU A 426 -22.86 -0.56 -10.14
CA LEU A 426 -23.69 -0.46 -8.94
C LEU A 426 -24.27 -1.82 -8.53
N GLU A 427 -24.70 -2.63 -9.51
CA GLU A 427 -25.17 -3.99 -9.26
C GLU A 427 -24.07 -4.86 -8.64
N LEU A 428 -22.88 -4.90 -9.26
CA LEU A 428 -21.73 -5.65 -8.73
C LEU A 428 -21.39 -5.17 -7.31
N CYS A 429 -21.29 -3.86 -7.09
CA CYS A 429 -20.98 -3.28 -5.79
C CYS A 429 -22.03 -3.65 -4.72
N SER A 430 -23.30 -3.73 -5.07
CA SER A 430 -24.39 -4.06 -4.15
C SER A 430 -24.31 -5.49 -3.59
N ARG A 431 -23.75 -6.43 -4.37
CA ARG A 431 -23.50 -7.82 -3.92
C ARG A 431 -22.38 -7.91 -2.87
N PHE A 432 -21.49 -6.93 -2.85
CA PHE A 432 -20.31 -6.89 -1.97
C PHE A 432 -20.26 -5.58 -1.17
N PRO A 433 -21.26 -5.28 -0.32
CA PRO A 433 -21.34 -4.00 0.37
C PRO A 433 -20.22 -3.81 1.40
N LEU A 434 -19.64 -2.59 1.42
CA LEU A 434 -18.72 -2.13 2.45
C LEU A 434 -19.46 -1.53 3.65
N TYR A 435 -18.83 -1.58 4.81
CA TYR A 435 -19.32 -0.91 6.03
C TYR A 435 -20.74 -1.34 6.41
N LYS A 436 -20.93 -2.67 6.54
CA LYS A 436 -22.19 -3.31 6.97
C LYS A 436 -22.45 -3.05 8.42
#